data_ea4cde6a8b7422e454cc5193d08d6634
#
_entry.id   ea4cde6a8b7422e454cc5193d08d6634
#
_cell.length_a   1.000
_cell.length_b   1.000
_cell.length_c   1.000
_cell.angle_alpha   90.00
_cell.angle_beta   90.00
_cell.angle_gamma   90.00
#
_symmetry.space_group_name_H-M   'P 1'
#
loop_
_entity.id
_entity.type
_entity.pdbx_description
1 polymer ?
#
loop_
_entity_poly.entity_id
_entity_poly.type
_entity_poly.pdbx_seq_one_letter_code
_entity_poly.pdbx_strand_id
1 'polypeptide(L)'
;MEKSELQLARAAYLPKLPKGLQGNVKVKEGAPTQSVDNQEEIKKLFPNTYGMPLVEFVPGDEAHDTKMNVGVILSGGQAPGGHNVICGLFDALKKLNPANRLYGFLMGPGGLVDHNYMEITADFINDYRNTGGFDM
;
A
#
# COMPACT_ATOMS: atom_id res chain seq x y z
N MET A 1 -27.15 -11.48 -3.90
CA MET A 1 -26.89 -11.98 -5.27
C MET A 1 -25.86 -13.07 -5.15
N GLU A 2 -26.09 -14.22 -5.80
CA GLU A 2 -25.14 -15.34 -5.77
C GLU A 2 -23.90 -15.00 -6.59
N LYS A 3 -22.70 -15.26 -6.03
CA LYS A 3 -21.45 -14.95 -6.74
C LYS A 3 -21.22 -15.97 -7.85
N SER A 4 -20.79 -15.50 -9.01
CA SER A 4 -20.41 -16.38 -10.13
C SER A 4 -19.14 -17.16 -9.80
N GLU A 5 -18.91 -18.29 -10.49
CA GLU A 5 -17.71 -19.10 -10.34
C GLU A 5 -16.43 -18.29 -10.57
N LEU A 6 -16.45 -17.33 -11.51
CA LEU A 6 -15.32 -16.45 -11.77
C LEU A 6 -15.05 -15.51 -10.58
N GLN A 7 -16.09 -14.98 -9.94
CA GLN A 7 -15.93 -14.15 -8.74
C GLN A 7 -15.36 -14.96 -7.56
N LEU A 8 -15.82 -16.21 -7.40
CA LEU A 8 -15.29 -17.12 -6.38
C LEU A 8 -13.83 -17.48 -6.65
N ALA A 9 -13.46 -17.78 -7.90
CA ALA A 9 -12.09 -18.08 -8.28
C ALA A 9 -11.15 -16.88 -8.07
N ARG A 10 -11.60 -15.67 -8.41
CA ARG A 10 -10.82 -14.44 -8.13
C ARG A 10 -10.61 -14.21 -6.64
N ALA A 11 -11.65 -14.37 -5.84
CA ALA A 11 -11.56 -14.20 -4.39
C ALA A 11 -10.62 -15.21 -3.72
N ALA A 12 -10.54 -16.42 -4.29
CA ALA A 12 -9.68 -17.50 -3.77
C ALA A 12 -8.19 -17.30 -4.13
N TYR A 13 -7.86 -16.47 -5.13
CA TYR A 13 -6.47 -16.24 -5.52
C TYR A 13 -5.74 -15.42 -4.46
N LEU A 14 -4.65 -15.95 -3.95
CA LEU A 14 -3.74 -15.28 -3.02
C LEU A 14 -2.42 -14.99 -3.71
N PRO A 15 -2.02 -13.72 -3.84
CA PRO A 15 -0.74 -13.37 -4.44
C PRO A 15 0.42 -13.86 -3.57
N LYS A 16 1.47 -14.34 -4.24
CA LYS A 16 2.69 -14.80 -3.56
C LYS A 16 3.54 -13.60 -3.16
N LEU A 17 3.65 -13.36 -1.87
CA LEU A 17 4.50 -12.28 -1.36
C LEU A 17 6.00 -12.60 -1.54
N PRO A 18 6.82 -11.60 -1.87
CA PRO A 18 8.28 -11.71 -1.81
C PRO A 18 8.73 -12.15 -0.41
N LYS A 19 9.83 -12.90 -0.34
CA LYS A 19 10.33 -13.43 0.94
C LYS A 19 10.57 -12.35 1.99
N GLY A 20 11.08 -11.19 1.59
CA GLY A 20 11.32 -10.05 2.48
C GLY A 20 10.06 -9.41 3.07
N LEU A 21 8.84 -9.75 2.55
CA LEU A 21 7.56 -9.20 3.00
C LEU A 21 6.64 -10.26 3.63
N GLN A 22 7.15 -11.46 3.89
CA GLN A 22 6.33 -12.56 4.43
C GLN A 22 6.13 -12.53 5.94
N GLY A 23 6.81 -11.64 6.64
CA GLY A 23 6.73 -11.49 8.10
C GLY A 23 6.91 -10.04 8.51
N ASN A 24 7.34 -9.83 9.74
CA ASN A 24 7.76 -8.52 10.19
C ASN A 24 9.01 -8.12 9.42
N VAL A 25 9.06 -6.87 9.00
CA VAL A 25 10.18 -6.33 8.23
C VAL A 25 10.83 -5.17 8.99
N LYS A 26 12.12 -5.04 8.81
CA LYS A 26 12.89 -3.86 9.22
C LYS A 26 13.65 -3.31 8.02
N VAL A 27 13.98 -2.05 8.08
CA VAL A 27 14.79 -1.39 7.07
C VAL A 27 16.26 -1.58 7.42
N LYS A 28 17.04 -2.02 6.42
CA LYS A 28 18.50 -2.04 6.47
C LYS A 28 19.01 -0.98 5.50
N GLU A 29 19.75 -0.03 6.03
CA GLU A 29 20.40 0.99 5.20
C GLU A 29 21.69 0.43 4.59
N GLY A 30 21.86 0.72 3.31
CA GLY A 30 23.06 0.39 2.53
C GLY A 30 23.98 1.58 2.36
N ALA A 31 24.74 1.57 1.27
CA ALA A 31 25.63 2.68 0.95
C ALA A 31 24.85 3.92 0.48
N PRO A 32 25.37 5.13 0.73
CA PRO A 32 24.84 6.35 0.14
C PRO A 32 24.82 6.26 -1.39
N THR A 33 23.79 6.85 -1.99
CA THR A 33 23.65 6.90 -3.44
C THR A 33 24.21 8.19 -4.01
N GLN A 34 24.54 8.18 -5.30
CA GLN A 34 24.96 9.34 -6.05
C GLN A 34 24.23 9.37 -7.39
N SER A 35 24.00 10.54 -7.93
CA SER A 35 23.53 10.67 -9.31
C SER A 35 24.63 10.27 -10.29
N VAL A 36 24.25 9.74 -11.45
CA VAL A 36 25.19 9.33 -12.50
C VAL A 36 25.92 10.55 -13.08
N ASP A 37 25.19 11.65 -13.28
CA ASP A 37 25.71 12.91 -13.84
C ASP A 37 25.27 14.11 -13.00
N ASN A 38 25.91 15.24 -13.22
CA ASN A 38 25.57 16.55 -12.63
C ASN A 38 25.46 16.54 -11.10
N GLN A 39 26.31 15.77 -10.44
CA GLN A 39 26.24 15.50 -9.00
C GLN A 39 26.19 16.78 -8.16
N GLU A 40 27.06 17.75 -8.44
CA GLU A 40 27.14 19.00 -7.66
C GLU A 40 25.91 19.88 -7.83
N GLU A 41 25.33 19.88 -9.05
CA GLU A 41 24.12 20.64 -9.34
C GLU A 41 22.89 20.02 -8.68
N ILE A 42 22.74 18.70 -8.80
CA ILE A 42 21.65 17.94 -8.18
C ILE A 42 21.73 18.06 -6.65
N LYS A 43 22.92 17.97 -6.07
CA LYS A 43 23.14 18.18 -4.64
C LYS A 43 22.72 19.56 -4.16
N LYS A 44 22.99 20.60 -4.97
CA LYS A 44 22.53 21.96 -4.69
C LYS A 44 21.01 22.12 -4.72
N LEU A 45 20.37 21.49 -5.73
CA LEU A 45 18.93 21.58 -5.93
C LEU A 45 18.15 20.73 -4.93
N PHE A 46 18.71 19.58 -4.50
CA PHE A 46 18.05 18.61 -3.63
C PHE A 46 18.91 18.26 -2.40
N PRO A 47 19.28 19.25 -1.56
CA PRO A 47 20.24 19.04 -0.47
C PRO A 47 19.77 18.03 0.58
N ASN A 48 18.46 17.88 0.75
CA ASN A 48 17.88 17.00 1.77
C ASN A 48 17.67 15.55 1.29
N THR A 49 17.77 15.28 0.00
CA THR A 49 17.52 13.96 -0.59
C THR A 49 18.71 13.42 -1.35
N TYR A 50 19.68 14.24 -1.71
CA TYR A 50 20.90 13.79 -2.35
C TYR A 50 21.75 12.95 -1.40
N GLY A 51 22.22 11.82 -1.87
CA GLY A 51 23.07 10.94 -1.07
C GLY A 51 22.33 10.04 -0.07
N MET A 52 20.99 10.03 -0.11
CA MET A 52 20.22 9.09 0.70
C MET A 52 20.64 7.64 0.41
N PRO A 53 20.75 6.80 1.43
CA PRO A 53 21.17 5.42 1.24
C PRO A 53 20.13 4.60 0.48
N LEU A 54 20.59 3.54 -0.19
CA LEU A 54 19.71 2.46 -0.60
C LEU A 54 19.12 1.81 0.64
N VAL A 55 17.82 1.53 0.62
CA VAL A 55 17.18 0.79 1.70
C VAL A 55 16.69 -0.56 1.20
N GLU A 56 16.86 -1.57 2.04
CA GLU A 56 16.44 -2.94 1.79
C GLU A 56 15.50 -3.39 2.91
N PHE A 57 14.40 -4.03 2.53
CA PHE A 57 13.52 -4.69 3.50
C PHE A 57 14.09 -6.07 3.84
N VAL A 58 14.41 -6.26 5.11
CA VAL A 58 14.91 -7.54 5.64
C VAL A 58 13.99 -8.03 6.75
N PRO A 59 13.98 -9.33 7.06
CA PRO A 59 13.20 -9.85 8.18
C PRO A 59 13.50 -9.10 9.48
N GLY A 60 12.45 -8.73 10.21
CA GLY A 60 12.51 -8.05 11.50
C GLY A 60 11.91 -8.91 12.60
N ASP A 61 12.32 -8.66 13.82
CA ASP A 61 11.88 -9.42 14.99
C ASP A 61 10.77 -8.71 15.78
N GLU A 62 10.51 -7.43 15.46
CA GLU A 62 9.56 -6.59 16.20
C GLU A 62 8.13 -6.81 15.67
N ALA A 63 7.22 -7.15 16.58
CA ALA A 63 5.80 -7.14 16.32
C ALA A 63 5.22 -5.75 16.60
N HIS A 64 4.46 -5.20 15.67
CA HIS A 64 3.76 -3.94 15.86
C HIS A 64 2.31 -4.22 16.29
N ASP A 65 2.06 -4.16 17.61
CA ASP A 65 0.73 -4.37 18.19
C ASP A 65 -0.13 -3.11 18.27
N THR A 66 0.44 -1.96 17.93
CA THR A 66 -0.27 -0.69 18.04
C THR A 66 -1.41 -0.63 17.03
N LYS A 67 -2.62 -0.35 17.54
CA LYS A 67 -3.79 -0.11 16.68
C LYS A 67 -3.57 1.11 15.80
N MET A 68 -3.80 0.93 14.50
CA MET A 68 -3.66 1.98 13.49
C MET A 68 -4.99 2.24 12.77
N ASN A 69 -5.22 3.52 12.46
CA ASN A 69 -6.21 3.95 11.48
C ASN A 69 -5.44 4.47 10.27
N VAL A 70 -5.65 3.87 9.12
CA VAL A 70 -4.93 4.19 7.89
C VAL A 70 -5.91 4.71 6.85
N GLY A 71 -5.57 5.81 6.19
CA GLY A 71 -6.32 6.36 5.08
C GLY A 71 -5.64 6.04 3.75
N VAL A 72 -6.42 5.70 2.73
CA VAL A 72 -5.93 5.52 1.36
C VAL A 72 -6.61 6.52 0.42
N ILE A 73 -5.81 7.15 -0.42
CA ILE A 73 -6.24 8.10 -1.45
C ILE A 73 -5.66 7.64 -2.77
N LEU A 74 -6.51 7.44 -3.76
CA LEU A 74 -6.07 7.28 -5.15
C LEU A 74 -6.12 8.64 -5.84
N SER A 75 -5.02 9.04 -6.48
CA SER A 75 -4.89 10.33 -7.15
C SER A 75 -4.22 10.17 -8.50
N GLY A 76 -4.58 11.03 -9.45
CA GLY A 76 -4.05 11.02 -10.80
C GLY A 76 -4.95 10.34 -11.80
N GLY A 77 -4.38 9.97 -12.95
CA GLY A 77 -5.10 9.24 -14.00
C GLY A 77 -5.35 7.79 -13.65
N GLN A 78 -6.24 7.19 -14.42
CA GLN A 78 -6.59 5.78 -14.25
C GLN A 78 -5.40 4.87 -14.50
N ALA A 79 -5.10 4.00 -13.53
CA ALA A 79 -4.05 2.98 -13.64
C ALA A 79 -4.59 1.62 -13.17
N PRO A 80 -4.31 0.54 -13.90
CA PRO A 80 -4.76 -0.79 -13.48
C PRO A 80 -4.09 -1.19 -12.16
N GLY A 81 -4.83 -1.93 -11.34
CA GLY A 81 -4.30 -2.49 -10.11
C GLY A 81 -4.64 -1.72 -8.83
N GLY A 82 -5.37 -0.62 -8.90
CA GLY A 82 -5.79 0.15 -7.71
C GLY A 82 -6.51 -0.72 -6.67
N HIS A 83 -7.47 -1.53 -7.08
CA HIS A 83 -8.18 -2.48 -6.20
C HIS A 83 -7.22 -3.45 -5.50
N ASN A 84 -6.20 -3.95 -6.20
CA ASN A 84 -5.23 -4.88 -5.64
C ASN A 84 -4.32 -4.22 -4.60
N VAL A 85 -3.97 -2.95 -4.79
CA VAL A 85 -3.23 -2.16 -3.79
C VAL A 85 -4.05 -2.00 -2.52
N ILE A 86 -5.33 -1.64 -2.64
CA ILE A 86 -6.22 -1.46 -1.49
C ILE A 86 -6.47 -2.81 -0.79
N CYS A 87 -6.70 -3.90 -1.55
CA CYS A 87 -6.84 -5.25 -0.99
C CYS A 87 -5.59 -5.67 -0.20
N GLY A 88 -4.41 -5.47 -0.79
CA GLY A 88 -3.14 -5.82 -0.14
C GLY A 88 -2.90 -5.02 1.14
N LEU A 89 -3.23 -3.73 1.12
CA LEU A 89 -3.13 -2.87 2.29
C LEU A 89 -4.10 -3.31 3.39
N PHE A 90 -5.36 -3.61 3.04
CA PHE A 90 -6.35 -4.13 3.97
C PHE A 90 -5.90 -5.43 4.62
N ASP A 91 -5.47 -6.40 3.82
CA ASP A 91 -5.01 -7.71 4.31
C ASP A 91 -3.79 -7.57 5.23
N ALA A 92 -2.82 -6.74 4.86
CA ALA A 92 -1.63 -6.47 5.67
C ALA A 92 -2.00 -5.83 7.01
N LEU A 93 -2.87 -4.83 7.02
CA LEU A 93 -3.33 -4.17 8.23
C LEU A 93 -4.06 -5.14 9.17
N LYS A 94 -4.96 -5.97 8.64
CA LYS A 94 -5.70 -6.95 9.44
C LYS A 94 -4.83 -8.08 9.96
N LYS A 95 -3.77 -8.44 9.22
CA LYS A 95 -2.77 -9.42 9.66
C LYS A 95 -1.90 -8.89 10.79
N LEU A 96 -1.51 -7.60 10.73
CA LEU A 96 -0.74 -6.95 11.78
C LEU A 96 -1.54 -6.82 13.09
N ASN A 97 -2.75 -6.31 13.00
CA ASN A 97 -3.66 -6.19 14.13
C ASN A 97 -5.11 -6.17 13.62
N PRO A 98 -5.98 -7.11 14.02
CA PRO A 98 -7.38 -7.16 13.60
C PRO A 98 -8.18 -5.88 13.94
N ALA A 99 -7.74 -5.12 14.95
CA ALA A 99 -8.37 -3.86 15.34
C ALA A 99 -7.99 -2.67 14.43
N ASN A 100 -7.03 -2.85 13.51
CA ASN A 100 -6.67 -1.83 12.53
C ASN A 100 -7.84 -1.52 11.60
N ARG A 101 -7.95 -0.26 11.20
CA ARG A 101 -8.99 0.21 10.27
C ARG A 101 -8.36 0.84 9.04
N LEU A 102 -9.01 0.61 7.91
CA LEU A 102 -8.68 1.23 6.64
C LEU A 102 -9.84 2.11 6.19
N TYR A 103 -9.55 3.33 5.80
CA TYR A 103 -10.51 4.30 5.28
C TYR A 103 -10.13 4.67 3.85
N GLY A 104 -11.09 4.62 2.93
CA GLY A 104 -10.93 5.11 1.57
C GLY A 104 -11.51 6.50 1.44
N PHE A 105 -10.71 7.47 0.97
CA PHE A 105 -11.20 8.81 0.66
C PHE A 105 -11.82 8.81 -0.74
N LEU A 106 -13.07 9.25 -0.81
CA LEU A 106 -13.84 9.29 -2.05
C LEU A 106 -13.48 10.54 -2.85
N MET A 107 -13.48 10.43 -4.17
CA MET A 107 -13.13 11.54 -5.07
C MET A 107 -11.67 12.03 -4.94
N GLY A 108 -10.76 11.13 -4.59
CA GLY A 108 -9.33 11.45 -4.50
C GLY A 108 -8.98 12.46 -3.41
N PRO A 109 -8.03 13.38 -3.66
CA PRO A 109 -7.62 14.39 -2.68
C PRO A 109 -8.75 15.30 -2.18
N GLY A 110 -9.78 15.55 -3.00
CA GLY A 110 -10.98 16.29 -2.58
C GLY A 110 -11.66 15.66 -1.39
N GLY A 111 -11.75 14.33 -1.37
CA GLY A 111 -12.35 13.60 -0.26
C GLY A 111 -11.62 13.81 1.08
N LEU A 112 -10.30 14.02 1.05
CA LEU A 112 -9.56 14.35 2.26
C LEU A 112 -9.92 15.76 2.77
N VAL A 113 -10.01 16.73 1.86
CA VAL A 113 -10.35 18.13 2.20
C VAL A 113 -11.77 18.23 2.74
N ASP A 114 -12.69 17.54 2.08
CA ASP A 114 -14.13 17.57 2.40
C ASP A 114 -14.54 16.57 3.48
N HIS A 115 -13.58 15.83 4.06
CA HIS A 115 -13.84 14.73 5.01
C HIS A 115 -14.82 13.68 4.48
N ASN A 116 -14.79 13.44 3.16
CA ASN A 116 -15.63 12.46 2.48
C ASN A 116 -14.90 11.12 2.36
N TYR A 117 -15.15 10.19 3.26
CA TYR A 117 -14.50 8.90 3.33
C TYR A 117 -15.45 7.81 3.82
N MET A 118 -15.09 6.56 3.57
CA MET A 118 -15.79 5.39 4.10
C MET A 118 -14.80 4.42 4.75
N GLU A 119 -15.25 3.66 5.74
CA GLU A 119 -14.47 2.54 6.26
C GLU A 119 -14.53 1.38 5.26
N ILE A 120 -13.36 0.87 4.87
CA ILE A 120 -13.24 -0.30 4.00
C ILE A 120 -13.35 -1.55 4.88
N THR A 121 -14.42 -2.30 4.67
CA THR A 121 -14.72 -3.55 5.39
C THR A 121 -14.29 -4.78 4.58
N ALA A 122 -14.25 -5.94 5.24
CA ALA A 122 -13.95 -7.20 4.55
C ALA A 122 -14.98 -7.53 3.47
N ASP A 123 -16.26 -7.27 3.72
CA ASP A 123 -17.32 -7.54 2.75
C ASP A 123 -17.17 -6.63 1.52
N PHE A 124 -16.92 -5.34 1.75
CA PHE A 124 -16.71 -4.38 0.67
C PHE A 124 -15.50 -4.76 -0.18
N ILE A 125 -14.33 -5.00 0.44
CA ILE A 125 -13.09 -5.27 -0.31
C ILE A 125 -13.14 -6.58 -1.08
N ASN A 126 -13.89 -7.58 -0.60
CA ASN A 126 -14.00 -8.88 -1.26
C ASN A 126 -14.76 -8.82 -2.59
N ASP A 127 -15.60 -7.82 -2.81
CA ASP A 127 -16.26 -7.62 -4.10
C ASP A 127 -15.30 -7.11 -5.18
N TYR A 128 -14.23 -6.43 -4.77
CA TYR A 128 -13.21 -5.87 -5.66
C TYR A 128 -11.91 -6.67 -5.71
N ARG A 129 -11.76 -7.67 -4.86
CA ARG A 129 -10.54 -8.49 -4.74
C ARG A 129 -10.16 -9.12 -6.07
N ASN A 130 -8.92 -8.89 -6.51
CA ASN A 130 -8.34 -9.39 -7.75
C ASN A 130 -9.09 -8.97 -9.03
N THR A 131 -9.85 -7.90 -8.99
CA THR A 131 -10.50 -7.36 -10.19
C THR A 131 -9.58 -6.49 -11.03
N GLY A 132 -8.52 -5.94 -10.42
CA GLY A 132 -7.50 -5.15 -11.13
C GLY A 132 -7.95 -3.76 -11.58
N GLY A 133 -9.19 -3.37 -11.29
CA GLY A 133 -9.73 -2.07 -11.64
C GLY A 133 -9.37 -0.95 -10.66
N PHE A 134 -10.08 0.17 -10.77
CA PHE A 134 -9.98 1.31 -9.86
C PHE A 134 -11.29 2.10 -9.75
N ASP A 135 -12.38 1.47 -10.07
CA ASP A 135 -13.76 1.96 -9.98
C ASP A 135 -14.43 1.65 -8.61
N MET A 136 -13.59 1.38 -7.63
CA MET A 136 -13.95 1.17 -6.24
C MET A 136 -14.36 2.50 -5.55
#